data_69473f0533fc1fb64e4f3c612afb4926
#
_entry.id   69473f0533fc1fb64e4f3c612afb4926
#
_cell.length_a   1.000
_cell.length_b   1.000
_cell.length_c   1.000
_cell.angle_alpha   90.00
_cell.angle_beta   90.00
_cell.angle_gamma   90.00
#
_symmetry.space_group_name_H-M   'P 1'
#
loop_
_entity.id
_entity.type
_entity.pdbx_description
1 polymer ?
#
loop_
_entity_poly.entity_id
_entity_poly.type
_entity_poly.pdbx_seq_one_letter_code
_entity_poly.pdbx_strand_id
1 'polypeptide(L)'
;MSRAVGIDLGTTNSVVAVYEGGEPTVIANAEGHRTTPSVVAFSKSGEVLVGEVAKRQAITNPDRTIRSVKRHMGENWKVAIDGKDYSAQEISARILMKLKRDAEAYLGGPVTQAVITVPAYFGDAQRQATKEAGQIAGLEVLRIINEPTAASLAYGLDKEGQDQTILVYDLGGGTFDVSVLEIGEGVFEVKATAGNTHLGGDDWDQRVIDWLVKGFKDTQGVDLAKDPMSLQRLKEAAEKAKIELSQLTSTEINLPFITATSEGPLHLQRTLTRAELEKMTEDLVEATRGPVNQAIKDAGIKVSDIDHVILVGGSTRTPAVQELVKSLTGGKEPHKGVNPDEVVAAGAAIQAGVLRGDVKDILLLDVTPLTLGIETMGGVFTKMIDRNTTIPTRRAEIFTTAADSQPEVEVNVLQGESEMADRNASLGRFNLTGIPPAPRGMPQIEVTFDIDANGIVSVSAKDLGTGKTQQITITGGTALPKDQIEQMVKDAEAHAKEDHARREAADARNQADHASYQVGKQLEEHGSKLSAEERSAVEAKVAEVRKLLEDPAPDTARLRAATDEMLKAAQVLGRKIYEQTQAAAGPSPKAGGDDEVVEAEIVEEGGEG
;
A
#
# COMPACT_ATOMS: atom_id res chain seq x y z
N MET A 1 -29.73 21.67 -2.75
CA MET A 1 -28.52 21.33 -1.96
C MET A 1 -27.72 20.33 -2.77
N SER A 2 -26.42 20.46 -2.81
CA SER A 2 -25.51 19.45 -3.41
C SER A 2 -25.68 18.13 -2.68
N ARG A 3 -25.75 17.01 -3.42
CA ARG A 3 -25.89 15.67 -2.83
C ARG A 3 -24.59 14.92 -2.92
N ALA A 4 -24.26 14.15 -1.90
CA ALA A 4 -23.10 13.27 -1.85
C ALA A 4 -23.54 11.80 -1.93
N VAL A 5 -22.75 11.00 -2.61
CA VAL A 5 -22.98 9.55 -2.76
C VAL A 5 -21.76 8.76 -2.30
N GLY A 6 -21.98 7.51 -1.92
CA GLY A 6 -20.95 6.52 -1.75
C GLY A 6 -20.81 5.67 -3.02
N ILE A 7 -19.60 5.46 -3.49
CA ILE A 7 -19.33 4.69 -4.69
C ILE A 7 -18.31 3.58 -4.37
N ASP A 8 -18.72 2.35 -4.59
CA ASP A 8 -17.82 1.22 -4.74
C ASP A 8 -17.36 1.16 -6.20
N LEU A 9 -16.11 1.51 -6.45
CA LEU A 9 -15.49 1.41 -7.77
C LEU A 9 -14.78 0.06 -7.90
N GLY A 10 -15.54 -1.01 -8.10
CA GLY A 10 -15.02 -2.38 -8.13
C GLY A 10 -14.32 -2.75 -9.46
N THR A 11 -13.48 -3.79 -9.44
CA THR A 11 -12.78 -4.31 -10.63
C THR A 11 -13.75 -4.85 -11.68
N THR A 12 -14.72 -5.64 -11.25
CA THR A 12 -15.69 -6.31 -12.15
C THR A 12 -17.02 -5.57 -12.19
N ASN A 13 -17.54 -5.16 -11.03
CA ASN A 13 -18.78 -4.42 -10.89
C ASN A 13 -18.57 -3.21 -9.98
N SER A 14 -19.30 -2.15 -10.24
CA SER A 14 -19.35 -0.94 -9.40
C SER A 14 -20.77 -0.68 -8.90
N VAL A 15 -20.88 -0.05 -7.73
CA VAL A 15 -22.16 0.22 -7.06
C VAL A 15 -22.16 1.66 -6.58
N VAL A 16 -23.32 2.31 -6.64
CA VAL A 16 -23.54 3.63 -6.05
C VAL A 16 -24.67 3.57 -5.02
N ALA A 17 -24.47 4.23 -3.90
CA ALA A 17 -25.45 4.33 -2.82
C ALA A 17 -25.53 5.76 -2.29
N VAL A 18 -26.65 6.08 -1.65
CA VAL A 18 -26.88 7.36 -0.98
C VAL A 18 -27.32 7.10 0.47
N TYR A 19 -26.95 8.00 1.37
CA TYR A 19 -27.49 8.00 2.72
C TYR A 19 -28.73 8.91 2.75
N GLU A 20 -29.90 8.31 2.94
CA GLU A 20 -31.19 9.02 3.01
C GLU A 20 -32.16 8.31 3.95
N GLY A 21 -33.05 9.09 4.58
CA GLY A 21 -34.05 8.50 5.49
C GLY A 21 -33.49 7.85 6.76
N GLY A 22 -32.21 8.06 7.07
CA GLY A 22 -31.52 7.45 8.22
C GLY A 22 -30.78 6.15 7.90
N GLU A 23 -30.78 5.72 6.62
CA GLU A 23 -30.15 4.47 6.20
C GLU A 23 -29.45 4.59 4.83
N PRO A 24 -28.43 3.73 4.53
CA PRO A 24 -27.82 3.68 3.22
C PRO A 24 -28.73 2.96 2.23
N THR A 25 -29.00 3.60 1.10
CA THR A 25 -29.84 3.06 0.00
C THR A 25 -28.98 2.85 -1.25
N VAL A 26 -28.90 1.61 -1.74
CA VAL A 26 -28.23 1.31 -3.01
C VAL A 26 -29.11 1.70 -4.17
N ILE A 27 -28.58 2.51 -5.08
CA ILE A 27 -29.28 3.05 -6.23
C ILE A 27 -29.21 2.06 -7.40
N ALA A 28 -30.37 1.70 -7.95
CA ALA A 28 -30.42 0.91 -9.18
C ALA A 28 -29.99 1.77 -10.39
N ASN A 29 -29.23 1.16 -11.32
CA ASN A 29 -28.85 1.81 -12.57
C ASN A 29 -30.02 1.93 -13.54
N ALA A 30 -29.80 2.60 -14.67
CA ALA A 30 -30.83 2.81 -15.70
C ALA A 30 -31.38 1.51 -16.30
N GLU A 31 -30.62 0.40 -16.20
CA GLU A 31 -30.99 -0.93 -16.63
C GLU A 31 -31.77 -1.73 -15.57
N GLY A 32 -32.00 -1.15 -14.38
CA GLY A 32 -32.74 -1.76 -13.27
C GLY A 32 -31.91 -2.67 -12.36
N HIS A 33 -30.59 -2.72 -12.54
CA HIS A 33 -29.69 -3.54 -11.71
C HIS A 33 -29.05 -2.69 -10.60
N ARG A 34 -28.78 -3.30 -9.45
CA ARG A 34 -28.12 -2.65 -8.30
C ARG A 34 -26.60 -2.59 -8.45
N THR A 35 -26.06 -3.37 -9.37
CA THR A 35 -24.62 -3.38 -9.73
C THR A 35 -24.47 -2.98 -11.19
N THR A 36 -23.40 -2.27 -11.51
CA THR A 36 -23.04 -1.85 -12.87
C THR A 36 -21.72 -2.49 -13.26
N PRO A 37 -21.65 -3.28 -14.34
CA PRO A 37 -20.38 -3.84 -14.81
C PRO A 37 -19.34 -2.74 -15.04
N SER A 38 -18.13 -2.92 -14.51
CA SER A 38 -17.00 -2.00 -14.70
C SER A 38 -16.36 -2.21 -16.08
N VAL A 39 -17.18 -2.05 -17.12
CA VAL A 39 -16.82 -2.27 -18.53
C VAL A 39 -17.08 -0.98 -19.30
N VAL A 40 -16.07 -0.57 -20.08
CA VAL A 40 -16.16 0.60 -20.99
C VAL A 40 -15.85 0.15 -22.39
N ALA A 41 -16.69 0.54 -23.35
CA ALA A 41 -16.48 0.24 -24.76
C ALA A 41 -16.63 1.49 -25.63
N PHE A 42 -15.86 1.53 -26.70
CA PHE A 42 -15.92 2.59 -27.71
C PHE A 42 -16.55 2.01 -28.98
N SER A 43 -17.73 2.52 -29.34
CA SER A 43 -18.40 2.09 -30.57
C SER A 43 -17.62 2.58 -31.80
N LYS A 44 -17.90 1.98 -32.96
CA LYS A 44 -17.31 2.46 -34.24
C LYS A 44 -17.78 3.86 -34.63
N SER A 45 -18.92 4.32 -34.08
CA SER A 45 -19.44 5.67 -34.27
C SER A 45 -18.84 6.70 -33.31
N GLY A 46 -17.92 6.31 -32.42
CA GLY A 46 -17.27 7.18 -31.43
C GLY A 46 -18.07 7.36 -30.14
N GLU A 47 -19.19 6.65 -29.96
CA GLU A 47 -19.95 6.65 -28.72
C GLU A 47 -19.25 5.83 -27.63
N VAL A 48 -19.24 6.34 -26.39
CA VAL A 48 -18.70 5.63 -25.23
C VAL A 48 -19.84 4.92 -24.51
N LEU A 49 -19.78 3.61 -24.48
CA LEU A 49 -20.71 2.73 -23.78
C LEU A 49 -20.10 2.31 -22.43
N VAL A 50 -20.94 2.23 -21.39
CA VAL A 50 -20.49 1.84 -20.04
C VAL A 50 -21.50 0.89 -19.41
N GLY A 51 -21.01 -0.07 -18.67
CA GLY A 51 -21.82 -1.02 -17.93
C GLY A 51 -22.34 -2.17 -18.78
N GLU A 52 -23.58 -2.55 -18.58
CA GLU A 52 -24.21 -3.69 -19.23
C GLU A 52 -24.23 -3.56 -20.76
N VAL A 53 -24.47 -2.36 -21.28
CA VAL A 53 -24.47 -2.09 -22.72
C VAL A 53 -23.08 -2.34 -23.33
N ALA A 54 -22.01 -1.94 -22.63
CA ALA A 54 -20.65 -2.20 -23.04
C ALA A 54 -20.31 -3.71 -22.98
N LYS A 55 -20.75 -4.39 -21.92
CA LYS A 55 -20.55 -5.84 -21.73
C LYS A 55 -21.21 -6.65 -22.85
N ARG A 56 -22.45 -6.35 -23.22
CA ARG A 56 -23.21 -7.08 -24.25
C ARG A 56 -22.59 -7.04 -25.65
N GLN A 57 -21.93 -5.95 -26.02
CA GLN A 57 -21.31 -5.80 -27.34
C GLN A 57 -19.84 -6.24 -27.39
N ALA A 58 -19.27 -6.65 -26.25
CA ALA A 58 -17.83 -6.99 -26.14
C ALA A 58 -17.40 -8.10 -27.10
N ILE A 59 -18.24 -9.09 -27.37
CA ILE A 59 -17.96 -10.20 -28.31
C ILE A 59 -17.67 -9.67 -29.71
N THR A 60 -18.45 -8.69 -30.18
CA THR A 60 -18.33 -8.13 -31.54
C THR A 60 -17.38 -6.95 -31.64
N ASN A 61 -16.87 -6.47 -30.49
CA ASN A 61 -16.00 -5.31 -30.40
C ASN A 61 -14.93 -5.51 -29.30
N PRO A 62 -14.19 -6.64 -29.29
CA PRO A 62 -13.28 -6.98 -28.19
C PRO A 62 -12.12 -5.98 -28.06
N ASP A 63 -11.52 -5.53 -29.17
CA ASP A 63 -10.35 -4.65 -29.17
C ASP A 63 -10.65 -3.23 -28.66
N ARG A 64 -11.92 -2.86 -28.56
CA ARG A 64 -12.39 -1.54 -28.12
C ARG A 64 -13.21 -1.60 -26.84
N THR A 65 -13.16 -2.75 -26.14
CA THR A 65 -13.87 -3.00 -24.89
C THR A 65 -12.87 -3.26 -23.77
N ILE A 66 -12.86 -2.37 -22.77
CA ILE A 66 -11.93 -2.38 -21.65
C ILE A 66 -12.66 -2.95 -20.43
N ARG A 67 -12.05 -3.95 -19.79
CA ARG A 67 -12.49 -4.57 -18.55
C ARG A 67 -11.39 -4.52 -17.51
N SER A 68 -11.75 -4.68 -16.25
CA SER A 68 -10.81 -4.81 -15.13
C SER A 68 -9.76 -3.69 -15.05
N VAL A 69 -10.11 -2.47 -15.51
CA VAL A 69 -9.20 -1.32 -15.60
C VAL A 69 -8.64 -0.92 -14.23
N LYS A 70 -9.35 -1.22 -13.14
CA LYS A 70 -8.90 -0.95 -11.76
C LYS A 70 -7.56 -1.61 -11.44
N ARG A 71 -7.25 -2.76 -12.08
CA ARG A 71 -5.96 -3.43 -11.95
C ARG A 71 -4.77 -2.60 -12.47
N HIS A 72 -5.03 -1.56 -13.26
CA HIS A 72 -4.01 -0.68 -13.84
C HIS A 72 -3.98 0.72 -13.22
N MET A 73 -4.74 0.94 -12.15
CA MET A 73 -4.73 2.22 -11.44
C MET A 73 -3.35 2.48 -10.83
N GLY A 74 -2.84 3.69 -11.04
CA GLY A 74 -1.52 4.10 -10.57
C GLY A 74 -0.35 3.64 -11.45
N GLU A 75 -0.59 2.88 -12.52
CA GLU A 75 0.42 2.43 -13.48
C GLU A 75 0.50 3.38 -14.70
N ASN A 76 1.62 3.33 -15.42
CA ASN A 76 1.75 3.99 -16.73
C ASN A 76 1.09 3.16 -17.85
N TRP A 77 -0.10 2.64 -17.54
CA TRP A 77 -0.89 1.88 -18.50
C TRP A 77 -1.72 2.79 -19.39
N LYS A 78 -1.80 2.43 -20.66
CA LYS A 78 -2.61 3.13 -21.65
C LYS A 78 -3.23 2.16 -22.64
N VAL A 79 -4.41 2.51 -23.13
CA VAL A 79 -5.08 1.82 -24.25
C VAL A 79 -5.30 2.80 -25.38
N ALA A 80 -4.86 2.42 -26.58
CA ALA A 80 -5.02 3.25 -27.78
C ALA A 80 -6.35 2.92 -28.47
N ILE A 81 -7.24 3.92 -28.58
CA ILE A 81 -8.53 3.83 -29.29
C ILE A 81 -8.61 4.99 -30.29
N ASP A 82 -8.79 4.70 -31.58
CA ASP A 82 -8.91 5.70 -32.64
C ASP A 82 -7.76 6.73 -32.65
N GLY A 83 -6.54 6.28 -32.36
CA GLY A 83 -5.35 7.14 -32.34
C GLY A 83 -5.22 8.04 -31.10
N LYS A 84 -6.09 7.88 -30.12
CA LYS A 84 -6.02 8.53 -28.80
C LYS A 84 -5.68 7.52 -27.72
N ASP A 85 -4.70 7.83 -26.87
CA ASP A 85 -4.36 7.07 -25.70
C ASP A 85 -5.26 7.46 -24.53
N TYR A 86 -5.80 6.46 -23.83
CA TYR A 86 -6.58 6.61 -22.61
C TYR A 86 -5.87 5.94 -21.44
N SER A 87 -5.73 6.65 -20.34
CA SER A 87 -5.18 6.14 -19.08
C SER A 87 -6.23 5.34 -18.28
N ALA A 88 -5.78 4.61 -17.27
CA ALA A 88 -6.69 3.90 -16.36
C ALA A 88 -7.65 4.86 -15.65
N GLN A 89 -7.18 6.06 -15.27
CA GLN A 89 -8.00 7.11 -14.65
C GLN A 89 -9.12 7.58 -15.59
N GLU A 90 -8.81 7.83 -16.88
CA GLU A 90 -9.81 8.28 -17.86
C GLU A 90 -10.88 7.22 -18.12
N ILE A 91 -10.49 5.94 -18.20
CA ILE A 91 -11.44 4.83 -18.35
C ILE A 91 -12.30 4.65 -17.10
N SER A 92 -11.70 4.68 -15.90
CA SER A 92 -12.43 4.60 -14.63
C SER A 92 -13.39 5.78 -14.44
N ALA A 93 -13.00 6.97 -14.89
CA ALA A 93 -13.87 8.15 -14.87
C ALA A 93 -15.15 7.94 -15.69
N ARG A 94 -15.11 7.16 -16.79
CA ARG A 94 -16.33 6.85 -17.58
C ARG A 94 -17.31 6.00 -16.77
N ILE A 95 -16.81 5.08 -15.95
CA ILE A 95 -17.64 4.30 -15.02
C ILE A 95 -18.28 5.23 -13.98
N LEU A 96 -17.48 6.09 -13.34
CA LEU A 96 -17.95 7.05 -12.35
C LEU A 96 -18.98 8.04 -12.93
N MET A 97 -18.80 8.49 -14.18
CA MET A 97 -19.79 9.33 -14.88
C MET A 97 -21.13 8.61 -15.11
N LYS A 98 -21.10 7.30 -15.38
CA LYS A 98 -22.35 6.50 -15.50
C LYS A 98 -23.05 6.42 -14.14
N LEU A 99 -22.32 6.05 -13.08
CA LEU A 99 -22.88 5.93 -11.72
C LEU A 99 -23.43 7.28 -11.23
N LYS A 100 -22.73 8.38 -11.51
CA LYS A 100 -23.18 9.74 -11.22
C LYS A 100 -24.52 10.03 -11.91
N ARG A 101 -24.64 9.78 -13.21
CA ARG A 101 -25.88 10.00 -13.97
C ARG A 101 -27.04 9.15 -13.44
N ASP A 102 -26.79 7.90 -13.10
CA ASP A 102 -27.81 7.02 -12.52
C ASP A 102 -28.28 7.55 -11.15
N ALA A 103 -27.34 8.01 -10.33
CA ALA A 103 -27.66 8.64 -9.05
C ALA A 103 -28.42 9.96 -9.22
N GLU A 104 -28.07 10.81 -10.18
CA GLU A 104 -28.77 12.06 -10.50
C GLU A 104 -30.21 11.80 -10.97
N ALA A 105 -30.41 10.74 -11.78
CA ALA A 105 -31.75 10.33 -12.21
C ALA A 105 -32.61 9.84 -11.06
N TYR A 106 -32.07 9.03 -10.15
CA TYR A 106 -32.77 8.56 -8.95
C TYR A 106 -33.10 9.70 -7.99
N LEU A 107 -32.14 10.58 -7.71
CA LEU A 107 -32.26 11.65 -6.74
C LEU A 107 -33.01 12.88 -7.25
N GLY A 108 -33.26 12.99 -8.56
CA GLY A 108 -33.91 14.12 -9.19
C GLY A 108 -33.14 15.44 -9.09
N GLY A 109 -31.80 15.39 -9.03
CA GLY A 109 -30.96 16.58 -8.92
C GLY A 109 -29.47 16.26 -9.05
N PRO A 110 -28.60 17.29 -9.13
CA PRO A 110 -27.19 17.11 -9.37
C PRO A 110 -26.48 16.42 -8.20
N VAL A 111 -25.56 15.50 -8.54
CA VAL A 111 -24.62 14.85 -7.64
C VAL A 111 -23.23 15.43 -7.91
N THR A 112 -22.67 16.14 -6.94
CA THR A 112 -21.39 16.83 -7.10
C THR A 112 -20.30 16.30 -6.20
N GLN A 113 -20.64 15.50 -5.18
CA GLN A 113 -19.72 15.02 -4.17
C GLN A 113 -19.80 13.50 -4.05
N ALA A 114 -18.67 12.85 -3.77
CA ALA A 114 -18.63 11.42 -3.56
C ALA A 114 -17.55 11.00 -2.54
N VAL A 115 -17.84 9.91 -1.82
CA VAL A 115 -16.84 9.06 -1.18
C VAL A 115 -16.62 7.88 -2.12
N ILE A 116 -15.37 7.59 -2.48
CA ILE A 116 -15.02 6.50 -3.43
C ILE A 116 -14.14 5.49 -2.71
N THR A 117 -14.41 4.21 -2.93
CA THR A 117 -13.69 3.13 -2.25
C THR A 117 -12.47 2.65 -3.05
N VAL A 118 -11.50 2.15 -2.32
CA VAL A 118 -10.30 1.50 -2.85
C VAL A 118 -9.98 0.25 -2.03
N PRO A 119 -9.30 -0.76 -2.58
CA PRO A 119 -8.73 -1.85 -1.80
C PRO A 119 -7.86 -1.31 -0.67
N ALA A 120 -7.88 -1.96 0.51
CA ALA A 120 -7.11 -1.51 1.67
C ALA A 120 -5.61 -1.52 1.39
N TYR A 121 -5.15 -2.46 0.58
CA TYR A 121 -3.74 -2.64 0.22
C TYR A 121 -3.29 -1.79 -0.99
N PHE A 122 -4.14 -0.87 -1.48
CA PHE A 122 -3.73 0.11 -2.49
C PHE A 122 -2.68 1.06 -1.93
N GLY A 123 -1.57 1.19 -2.67
CA GLY A 123 -0.54 2.20 -2.40
C GLY A 123 -1.01 3.62 -2.76
N ASP A 124 -0.21 4.59 -2.38
CA ASP A 124 -0.49 6.03 -2.54
C ASP A 124 -0.82 6.41 -3.99
N ALA A 125 -0.03 5.95 -4.97
CA ALA A 125 -0.24 6.24 -6.38
C ALA A 125 -1.61 5.73 -6.91
N GLN A 126 -2.07 4.57 -6.42
CA GLN A 126 -3.35 3.98 -6.80
C GLN A 126 -4.53 4.76 -6.18
N ARG A 127 -4.37 5.23 -4.94
CA ARG A 127 -5.33 6.09 -4.24
C ARG A 127 -5.47 7.43 -4.94
N GLN A 128 -4.34 8.05 -5.27
CA GLN A 128 -4.31 9.32 -6.00
C GLN A 128 -4.95 9.18 -7.38
N ALA A 129 -4.63 8.12 -8.14
CA ALA A 129 -5.24 7.85 -9.44
C ALA A 129 -6.77 7.66 -9.35
N THR A 130 -7.26 7.03 -8.27
CA THR A 130 -8.69 6.88 -8.02
C THR A 130 -9.36 8.24 -7.71
N LYS A 131 -8.71 9.08 -6.92
CA LYS A 131 -9.17 10.46 -6.66
C LYS A 131 -9.23 11.28 -7.94
N GLU A 132 -8.21 11.19 -8.78
CA GLU A 132 -8.16 11.84 -10.11
C GLU A 132 -9.29 11.38 -11.02
N ALA A 133 -9.58 10.06 -11.06
CA ALA A 133 -10.71 9.53 -11.81
C ALA A 133 -12.05 10.15 -11.37
N GLY A 134 -12.24 10.35 -10.05
CA GLY A 134 -13.40 11.06 -9.49
C GLY A 134 -13.47 12.51 -9.96
N GLN A 135 -12.36 13.22 -9.95
CA GLN A 135 -12.28 14.61 -10.43
C GLN A 135 -12.57 14.71 -11.94
N ILE A 136 -12.02 13.80 -12.76
CA ILE A 136 -12.30 13.72 -14.21
C ILE A 136 -13.80 13.46 -14.45
N ALA A 137 -14.44 12.69 -13.57
CA ALA A 137 -15.91 12.46 -13.63
C ALA A 137 -16.74 13.67 -13.18
N GLY A 138 -16.11 14.77 -12.77
CA GLY A 138 -16.79 15.98 -12.27
C GLY A 138 -17.38 15.77 -10.88
N LEU A 139 -16.69 15.01 -10.02
CA LEU A 139 -17.02 14.80 -8.63
C LEU A 139 -15.96 15.45 -7.73
N GLU A 140 -16.39 16.16 -6.71
CA GLU A 140 -15.57 16.50 -5.56
C GLU A 140 -15.44 15.23 -4.71
N VAL A 141 -14.23 14.66 -4.65
CA VAL A 141 -13.96 13.48 -3.85
C VAL A 141 -13.74 13.90 -2.41
N LEU A 142 -14.77 13.70 -1.57
CA LEU A 142 -14.74 14.06 -0.16
C LEU A 142 -13.74 13.20 0.63
N ARG A 143 -13.67 11.92 0.29
CA ARG A 143 -12.76 10.94 0.89
C ARG A 143 -12.55 9.75 -0.03
N ILE A 144 -11.31 9.22 -0.02
CA ILE A 144 -11.00 7.86 -0.45
C ILE A 144 -11.04 6.99 0.80
N ILE A 145 -11.82 5.90 0.78
CA ILE A 145 -12.00 4.99 1.92
C ILE A 145 -11.67 3.56 1.51
N ASN A 146 -11.10 2.78 2.42
CA ASN A 146 -10.81 1.37 2.17
C ASN A 146 -12.10 0.54 2.10
N GLU A 147 -12.18 -0.42 1.16
CA GLU A 147 -13.33 -1.30 0.95
C GLU A 147 -13.72 -2.08 2.22
N PRO A 148 -12.79 -2.77 2.92
CA PRO A 148 -13.15 -3.46 4.16
C PRO A 148 -13.59 -2.51 5.27
N THR A 149 -13.04 -1.29 5.31
CA THR A 149 -13.43 -0.27 6.27
C THR A 149 -14.85 0.24 5.98
N ALA A 150 -15.18 0.49 4.71
CA ALA A 150 -16.54 0.83 4.32
C ALA A 150 -17.52 -0.30 4.66
N ALA A 151 -17.18 -1.55 4.37
CA ALA A 151 -18.00 -2.71 4.72
C ALA A 151 -18.27 -2.80 6.23
N SER A 152 -17.28 -2.49 7.06
CA SER A 152 -17.43 -2.48 8.53
C SER A 152 -18.40 -1.42 9.02
N LEU A 153 -18.40 -0.23 8.40
CA LEU A 153 -19.38 0.84 8.72
C LEU A 153 -20.81 0.38 8.45
N ALA A 154 -21.05 -0.26 7.31
CA ALA A 154 -22.37 -0.78 6.98
C ALA A 154 -22.81 -1.92 7.90
N TYR A 155 -21.86 -2.76 8.34
CA TYR A 155 -22.11 -3.82 9.30
C TYR A 155 -22.40 -3.29 10.71
N GLY A 156 -21.60 -2.30 11.16
CA GLY A 156 -21.59 -1.84 12.55
C GLY A 156 -22.64 -0.77 12.87
N LEU A 157 -23.34 -0.21 11.87
CA LEU A 157 -24.31 0.88 12.09
C LEU A 157 -25.40 0.52 13.09
N ASP A 158 -25.83 -0.76 13.11
CA ASP A 158 -26.88 -1.27 14.00
C ASP A 158 -26.34 -1.83 15.33
N LYS A 159 -25.03 -1.74 15.58
CA LYS A 159 -24.34 -2.43 16.70
C LYS A 159 -23.90 -1.50 17.81
N GLU A 160 -24.59 -0.38 18.00
CA GLU A 160 -24.26 0.61 19.03
C GLU A 160 -24.07 -0.05 20.42
N GLY A 161 -22.96 0.28 21.09
CA GLY A 161 -22.68 -0.06 22.48
C GLY A 161 -22.11 -1.46 22.74
N GLN A 162 -21.61 -2.17 21.73
CA GLN A 162 -20.89 -3.44 21.92
C GLN A 162 -19.47 -3.33 21.32
N ASP A 163 -18.47 -3.54 22.17
CA ASP A 163 -17.10 -3.70 21.69
C ASP A 163 -16.99 -5.03 20.95
N GLN A 164 -16.53 -5.00 19.71
CA GLN A 164 -16.41 -6.17 18.84
C GLN A 164 -15.12 -6.12 18.03
N THR A 165 -14.44 -7.25 17.94
CA THR A 165 -13.34 -7.46 16.99
C THR A 165 -13.88 -8.19 15.77
N ILE A 166 -13.78 -7.57 14.62
CA ILE A 166 -14.24 -8.15 13.36
C ILE A 166 -13.08 -8.41 12.39
N LEU A 167 -13.19 -9.49 11.63
CA LEU A 167 -12.32 -9.77 10.50
C LEU A 167 -13.14 -9.60 9.22
N VAL A 168 -12.75 -8.65 8.38
CA VAL A 168 -13.31 -8.44 7.05
C VAL A 168 -12.41 -9.13 6.03
N TYR A 169 -12.98 -10.06 5.27
CA TYR A 169 -12.32 -10.81 4.22
C TYR A 169 -12.95 -10.42 2.88
N ASP A 170 -12.24 -9.60 2.11
CA ASP A 170 -12.71 -9.07 0.86
C ASP A 170 -11.98 -9.73 -0.32
N LEU A 171 -12.69 -10.59 -1.06
CA LEU A 171 -12.20 -11.21 -2.28
C LEU A 171 -13.07 -10.78 -3.44
N GLY A 172 -12.61 -9.75 -4.14
CA GLY A 172 -13.28 -9.18 -5.29
C GLY A 172 -12.97 -9.90 -6.62
N GLY A 173 -13.17 -9.19 -7.72
CA GLY A 173 -12.82 -9.70 -9.05
C GLY A 173 -11.33 -9.62 -9.35
N GLY A 174 -10.61 -8.69 -8.74
CA GLY A 174 -9.21 -8.40 -9.06
C GLY A 174 -8.26 -8.32 -7.89
N THR A 175 -8.77 -8.13 -6.66
CA THR A 175 -7.98 -7.91 -5.45
C THR A 175 -8.51 -8.76 -4.31
N PHE A 176 -7.61 -9.05 -3.37
CA PHE A 176 -7.91 -9.67 -2.09
C PHE A 176 -7.39 -8.78 -0.96
N ASP A 177 -8.26 -8.44 -0.02
CA ASP A 177 -7.92 -7.69 1.18
C ASP A 177 -8.47 -8.38 2.43
N VAL A 178 -7.72 -8.31 3.51
CA VAL A 178 -8.18 -8.73 4.83
C VAL A 178 -7.83 -7.65 5.84
N SER A 179 -8.82 -7.26 6.65
CA SER A 179 -8.63 -6.27 7.70
C SER A 179 -9.18 -6.77 9.03
N VAL A 180 -8.47 -6.48 10.10
CA VAL A 180 -8.93 -6.67 11.48
C VAL A 180 -9.30 -5.29 12.03
N LEU A 181 -10.52 -5.17 12.54
CA LEU A 181 -11.04 -3.92 13.08
C LEU A 181 -11.61 -4.15 14.48
N GLU A 182 -11.51 -3.13 15.31
CA GLU A 182 -12.26 -3.01 16.56
C GLU A 182 -13.37 -1.97 16.38
N ILE A 183 -14.57 -2.32 16.82
CA ILE A 183 -15.75 -1.45 16.80
C ILE A 183 -16.22 -1.29 18.23
N GLY A 184 -16.36 -0.05 18.70
CA GLY A 184 -16.89 0.24 20.03
C GLY A 184 -17.28 1.70 20.16
N GLU A 185 -18.40 1.99 20.83
CA GLU A 185 -18.88 3.36 21.13
C GLU A 185 -18.90 4.33 19.92
N GLY A 186 -19.23 3.82 18.71
CA GLY A 186 -19.21 4.62 17.47
C GLY A 186 -17.83 4.80 16.84
N VAL A 187 -16.77 4.24 17.43
CA VAL A 187 -15.42 4.23 16.86
C VAL A 187 -15.18 2.95 16.06
N PHE A 188 -14.71 3.11 14.84
CA PHE A 188 -14.30 2.04 13.95
C PHE A 188 -12.78 2.17 13.72
N GLU A 189 -12.00 1.35 14.40
CA GLU A 189 -10.55 1.39 14.35
C GLU A 189 -9.99 0.19 13.59
N VAL A 190 -9.28 0.45 12.49
CA VAL A 190 -8.52 -0.59 11.78
C VAL A 190 -7.25 -0.87 12.59
N LYS A 191 -7.06 -2.12 13.02
CA LYS A 191 -5.85 -2.54 13.76
C LYS A 191 -4.75 -3.00 12.82
N ALA A 192 -5.13 -3.73 11.76
CA ALA A 192 -4.20 -4.19 10.74
C ALA A 192 -4.92 -4.49 9.44
N THR A 193 -4.18 -4.35 8.34
CA THR A 193 -4.63 -4.76 7.01
C THR A 193 -3.50 -5.49 6.29
N ALA A 194 -3.86 -6.47 5.48
CA ALA A 194 -2.97 -7.18 4.57
C ALA A 194 -3.75 -7.58 3.31
N GLY A 195 -3.06 -7.91 2.22
CA GLY A 195 -3.79 -8.23 1.00
C GLY A 195 -2.92 -8.69 -0.14
N ASN A 196 -3.58 -8.91 -1.28
CA ASN A 196 -2.99 -9.23 -2.55
C ASN A 196 -3.75 -8.47 -3.64
N THR A 197 -3.09 -7.50 -4.28
CA THR A 197 -3.71 -6.61 -5.27
C THR A 197 -3.92 -7.26 -6.64
N HIS A 198 -3.51 -8.52 -6.82
CA HIS A 198 -3.64 -9.31 -8.07
C HIS A 198 -4.22 -10.69 -7.85
N LEU A 199 -5.05 -10.85 -6.85
CA LEU A 199 -5.75 -12.09 -6.57
C LEU A 199 -7.25 -11.82 -6.53
N GLY A 200 -8.00 -12.38 -7.43
CA GLY A 200 -9.45 -12.21 -7.48
C GLY A 200 -10.12 -13.08 -8.52
N GLY A 201 -11.43 -12.94 -8.66
CA GLY A 201 -12.28 -13.76 -9.52
C GLY A 201 -11.82 -13.87 -10.98
N ASP A 202 -11.14 -12.85 -11.51
CA ASP A 202 -10.58 -12.85 -12.87
C ASP A 202 -9.51 -13.95 -13.03
N ASP A 203 -8.78 -14.28 -11.95
CA ASP A 203 -7.75 -15.32 -11.97
C ASP A 203 -8.39 -16.72 -11.99
N TRP A 204 -9.53 -16.90 -11.31
CA TRP A 204 -10.36 -18.11 -11.43
C TRP A 204 -10.88 -18.27 -12.86
N ASP A 205 -11.40 -17.19 -13.45
CA ASP A 205 -11.89 -17.21 -14.83
C ASP A 205 -10.76 -17.57 -15.79
N GLN A 206 -9.56 -17.05 -15.60
CA GLN A 206 -8.41 -17.38 -16.44
C GLN A 206 -8.04 -18.86 -16.38
N ARG A 207 -8.12 -19.50 -15.21
CA ARG A 207 -7.90 -20.96 -15.08
C ARG A 207 -8.91 -21.77 -15.92
N VAL A 208 -10.17 -21.35 -15.90
CA VAL A 208 -11.22 -22.00 -16.72
C VAL A 208 -10.98 -21.76 -18.21
N ILE A 209 -10.59 -20.55 -18.60
CA ILE A 209 -10.26 -20.21 -20.00
C ILE A 209 -9.10 -21.07 -20.48
N ASP A 210 -8.02 -21.17 -19.72
CA ASP A 210 -6.85 -21.96 -20.08
C ASP A 210 -7.19 -23.45 -20.22
N TRP A 211 -8.02 -23.98 -19.33
CA TRP A 211 -8.52 -25.34 -19.41
C TRP A 211 -9.37 -25.59 -20.66
N LEU A 212 -10.25 -24.65 -21.04
CA LEU A 212 -11.06 -24.73 -22.26
C LEU A 212 -10.19 -24.64 -23.52
N VAL A 213 -9.28 -23.67 -23.60
CA VAL A 213 -8.37 -23.47 -24.73
C VAL A 213 -7.51 -24.70 -24.96
N LYS A 214 -6.88 -25.21 -23.88
CA LYS A 214 -6.05 -26.41 -23.94
C LYS A 214 -6.86 -27.62 -24.42
N GLY A 215 -8.01 -27.87 -23.81
CA GLY A 215 -8.85 -29.03 -24.17
C GLY A 215 -9.39 -28.96 -25.59
N PHE A 216 -9.71 -27.77 -26.09
CA PHE A 216 -10.16 -27.59 -27.48
C PHE A 216 -8.99 -27.78 -28.46
N LYS A 217 -7.81 -27.25 -28.14
CA LYS A 217 -6.62 -27.45 -28.95
C LYS A 217 -6.20 -28.91 -29.03
N ASP A 218 -6.28 -29.64 -27.93
CA ASP A 218 -5.93 -31.07 -27.88
C ASP A 218 -6.90 -31.94 -28.70
N THR A 219 -8.19 -31.55 -28.83
CA THR A 219 -9.21 -32.33 -29.54
C THR A 219 -9.45 -31.88 -30.96
N GLN A 220 -9.36 -30.57 -31.25
CA GLN A 220 -9.71 -29.97 -32.54
C GLN A 220 -8.48 -29.38 -33.28
N GLY A 221 -7.30 -29.32 -32.64
CA GLY A 221 -6.08 -28.76 -33.23
C GLY A 221 -6.08 -27.23 -33.37
N VAL A 222 -7.12 -26.53 -32.92
CA VAL A 222 -7.29 -25.08 -33.09
C VAL A 222 -7.06 -24.37 -31.75
N ASP A 223 -6.27 -23.30 -31.79
CA ASP A 223 -5.97 -22.48 -30.64
C ASP A 223 -6.92 -21.27 -30.57
N LEU A 224 -7.94 -21.37 -29.72
CA LEU A 224 -8.97 -20.33 -29.55
C LEU A 224 -8.46 -19.03 -28.96
N ALA A 225 -7.30 -19.05 -28.28
CA ALA A 225 -6.72 -17.84 -27.70
C ALA A 225 -6.21 -16.84 -28.77
N LYS A 226 -6.03 -17.30 -30.01
CA LYS A 226 -5.58 -16.46 -31.13
C LYS A 226 -6.70 -15.69 -31.84
N ASP A 227 -7.96 -16.02 -31.55
CA ASP A 227 -9.12 -15.30 -32.07
C ASP A 227 -9.77 -14.46 -30.98
N PRO A 228 -9.71 -13.10 -31.06
CA PRO A 228 -10.28 -12.23 -30.06
C PRO A 228 -11.76 -12.45 -29.75
N MET A 229 -12.56 -12.79 -30.76
CA MET A 229 -14.00 -13.06 -30.57
C MET A 229 -14.23 -14.37 -29.81
N SER A 230 -13.51 -15.44 -30.16
CA SER A 230 -13.56 -16.70 -29.43
C SER A 230 -13.09 -16.52 -27.98
N LEU A 231 -11.98 -15.79 -27.76
CA LEU A 231 -11.46 -15.52 -26.45
C LEU A 231 -12.46 -14.74 -25.57
N GLN A 232 -13.14 -13.73 -26.15
CA GLN A 232 -14.16 -12.98 -25.42
C GLN A 232 -15.36 -13.86 -25.02
N ARG A 233 -15.78 -14.77 -25.90
CA ARG A 233 -16.85 -15.74 -25.59
C ARG A 233 -16.44 -16.74 -24.52
N LEU A 234 -15.16 -17.16 -24.52
CA LEU A 234 -14.59 -18.00 -23.45
C LEU A 234 -14.58 -17.28 -22.10
N LYS A 235 -14.21 -15.99 -22.06
CA LYS A 235 -14.23 -15.17 -20.84
C LYS A 235 -15.63 -15.10 -20.23
N GLU A 236 -16.63 -14.83 -21.03
CA GLU A 236 -18.02 -14.76 -20.56
C GLU A 236 -18.55 -16.12 -20.08
N ALA A 237 -18.19 -17.19 -20.77
CA ALA A 237 -18.58 -18.54 -20.38
C ALA A 237 -17.87 -19.00 -19.11
N ALA A 238 -16.60 -18.64 -18.92
CA ALA A 238 -15.83 -18.96 -17.71
C ALA A 238 -16.40 -18.23 -16.48
N GLU A 239 -16.63 -16.92 -16.57
CA GLU A 239 -17.27 -16.13 -15.52
C GLU A 239 -18.62 -16.72 -15.12
N LYS A 240 -19.47 -17.04 -16.12
CA LYS A 240 -20.77 -17.66 -15.88
C LYS A 240 -20.64 -19.02 -15.20
N ALA A 241 -19.75 -19.89 -15.68
CA ALA A 241 -19.54 -21.22 -15.11
C ALA A 241 -19.05 -21.13 -13.64
N LYS A 242 -18.11 -20.22 -13.34
CA LYS A 242 -17.65 -19.95 -11.96
C LYS A 242 -18.83 -19.56 -11.05
N ILE A 243 -19.68 -18.64 -11.50
CA ILE A 243 -20.85 -18.18 -10.73
C ILE A 243 -21.83 -19.34 -10.51
N GLU A 244 -22.16 -20.12 -11.55
CA GLU A 244 -23.06 -21.28 -11.42
C GLU A 244 -22.50 -22.34 -10.47
N LEU A 245 -21.20 -22.63 -10.51
CA LEU A 245 -20.54 -23.62 -9.65
C LEU A 245 -20.41 -23.18 -8.20
N SER A 246 -20.68 -21.92 -7.85
CA SER A 246 -20.84 -21.52 -6.45
C SER A 246 -22.10 -22.14 -5.80
N GLN A 247 -23.09 -22.49 -6.61
CA GLN A 247 -24.37 -23.06 -6.16
C GLN A 247 -24.56 -24.52 -6.62
N LEU A 248 -24.14 -24.82 -7.87
CA LEU A 248 -24.30 -26.15 -8.48
C LEU A 248 -23.03 -26.99 -8.33
N THR A 249 -23.16 -28.31 -8.44
CA THR A 249 -22.02 -29.23 -8.43
C THR A 249 -21.40 -29.45 -9.81
N SER A 250 -22.13 -29.10 -10.88
CA SER A 250 -21.64 -29.16 -12.26
C SER A 250 -22.40 -28.17 -13.13
N THR A 251 -21.75 -27.70 -14.20
CA THR A 251 -22.36 -26.85 -15.23
C THR A 251 -21.88 -27.24 -16.61
N GLU A 252 -22.69 -26.98 -17.62
CA GLU A 252 -22.36 -27.21 -19.03
C GLU A 252 -21.97 -25.89 -19.72
N ILE A 253 -20.75 -25.86 -20.26
CA ILE A 253 -20.26 -24.76 -21.11
C ILE A 253 -20.52 -25.15 -22.56
N ASN A 254 -21.46 -24.46 -23.19
CA ASN A 254 -21.87 -24.73 -24.58
C ASN A 254 -21.72 -23.44 -25.41
N LEU A 255 -20.75 -23.45 -26.31
CA LEU A 255 -20.43 -22.35 -27.22
C LEU A 255 -20.52 -22.82 -28.67
N PRO A 256 -21.71 -22.82 -29.26
CA PRO A 256 -21.90 -23.21 -30.67
C PRO A 256 -21.20 -22.19 -31.57
N PHE A 257 -20.63 -22.66 -32.68
CA PHE A 257 -19.94 -21.84 -33.68
C PHE A 257 -18.84 -20.98 -33.03
N ILE A 258 -17.99 -21.60 -32.16
CA ILE A 258 -16.94 -20.89 -31.47
C ILE A 258 -15.85 -20.39 -32.42
N THR A 259 -15.56 -21.17 -33.45
CA THR A 259 -14.66 -20.82 -34.55
C THR A 259 -15.03 -21.60 -35.80
N ALA A 260 -14.34 -21.33 -36.93
CA ALA A 260 -14.51 -22.06 -38.18
C ALA A 260 -13.16 -22.41 -38.80
N THR A 261 -13.10 -23.58 -39.45
CA THR A 261 -11.96 -24.03 -40.26
C THR A 261 -12.37 -24.21 -41.69
N SER A 262 -11.45 -24.62 -42.58
CA SER A 262 -11.75 -25.00 -43.96
C SER A 262 -12.73 -26.18 -44.05
N GLU A 263 -12.87 -26.99 -43.00
CA GLU A 263 -13.77 -28.15 -42.94
C GLU A 263 -15.15 -27.78 -42.38
N GLY A 264 -15.34 -26.55 -41.93
CA GLY A 264 -16.62 -26.05 -41.42
C GLY A 264 -16.54 -25.44 -40.03
N PRO A 265 -17.71 -25.11 -39.45
CA PRO A 265 -17.78 -24.52 -38.10
C PRO A 265 -17.48 -25.56 -37.02
N LEU A 266 -16.80 -25.12 -35.97
CA LEU A 266 -16.51 -25.92 -34.79
C LEU A 266 -17.30 -25.40 -33.57
N HIS A 267 -17.66 -26.33 -32.70
CA HIS A 267 -18.43 -26.06 -31.49
C HIS A 267 -17.65 -26.51 -30.26
N LEU A 268 -17.77 -25.76 -29.18
CA LEU A 268 -17.21 -26.15 -27.90
C LEU A 268 -18.36 -26.54 -26.96
N GLN A 269 -18.35 -27.77 -26.49
CA GLN A 269 -19.27 -28.27 -25.47
C GLN A 269 -18.46 -29.06 -24.43
N ARG A 270 -18.49 -28.62 -23.17
CA ARG A 270 -17.79 -29.29 -22.08
C ARG A 270 -18.56 -29.13 -20.78
N THR A 271 -18.57 -30.17 -19.98
CA THR A 271 -19.05 -30.10 -18.60
C THR A 271 -17.90 -29.78 -17.69
N LEU A 272 -18.08 -28.82 -16.78
CA LEU A 272 -17.16 -28.49 -15.72
C LEU A 272 -17.83 -28.80 -14.38
N THR A 273 -17.16 -29.56 -13.53
CA THR A 273 -17.61 -29.84 -12.17
C THR A 273 -16.99 -28.89 -11.17
N ARG A 274 -17.67 -28.68 -10.01
CA ARG A 274 -17.11 -27.87 -8.91
C ARG A 274 -15.78 -28.46 -8.43
N ALA A 275 -15.66 -29.77 -8.30
CA ALA A 275 -14.43 -30.42 -7.86
C ALA A 275 -13.26 -30.19 -8.83
N GLU A 276 -13.50 -30.13 -10.15
CA GLU A 276 -12.47 -29.78 -11.14
C GLU A 276 -12.09 -28.31 -11.03
N LEU A 277 -13.06 -27.40 -10.85
CA LEU A 277 -12.80 -25.99 -10.61
C LEU A 277 -11.95 -25.78 -9.35
N GLU A 278 -12.35 -26.37 -8.22
CA GLU A 278 -11.63 -26.27 -6.96
C GLU A 278 -10.19 -26.79 -7.08
N LYS A 279 -10.00 -27.94 -7.76
CA LYS A 279 -8.66 -28.49 -8.00
C LYS A 279 -7.77 -27.57 -8.83
N MET A 280 -8.30 -26.92 -9.89
CA MET A 280 -7.51 -26.05 -10.76
C MET A 280 -7.24 -24.66 -10.14
N THR A 281 -7.92 -24.31 -9.04
CA THR A 281 -7.82 -23.02 -8.35
C THR A 281 -7.41 -23.15 -6.87
N GLU A 282 -6.97 -24.33 -6.45
CA GLU A 282 -6.54 -24.60 -5.07
C GLU A 282 -5.42 -23.64 -4.62
N ASP A 283 -4.45 -23.39 -5.48
CA ASP A 283 -3.35 -22.47 -5.23
C ASP A 283 -3.82 -21.01 -5.04
N LEU A 284 -4.87 -20.59 -5.75
CA LEU A 284 -5.45 -19.25 -5.61
C LEU A 284 -6.17 -19.10 -4.26
N VAL A 285 -6.86 -20.14 -3.82
CA VAL A 285 -7.52 -20.16 -2.50
C VAL A 285 -6.47 -20.12 -1.40
N GLU A 286 -5.45 -20.98 -1.47
CA GLU A 286 -4.35 -21.04 -0.49
C GLU A 286 -3.53 -19.73 -0.44
N ALA A 287 -3.40 -18.99 -1.54
CA ALA A 287 -2.70 -17.70 -1.56
C ALA A 287 -3.32 -16.66 -0.61
N THR A 288 -4.59 -16.81 -0.23
CA THR A 288 -5.24 -15.91 0.74
C THR A 288 -4.85 -16.18 2.19
N ARG A 289 -4.35 -17.38 2.52
CA ARG A 289 -3.99 -17.81 3.88
C ARG A 289 -2.90 -16.94 4.51
N GLY A 290 -1.86 -16.63 3.73
CA GLY A 290 -0.73 -15.82 4.19
C GLY A 290 -1.17 -14.45 4.71
N PRO A 291 -1.85 -13.64 3.89
CA PRO A 291 -2.36 -12.33 4.32
C PRO A 291 -3.31 -12.39 5.53
N VAL A 292 -4.19 -13.40 5.62
CA VAL A 292 -5.08 -13.56 6.80
C VAL A 292 -4.26 -13.75 8.08
N ASN A 293 -3.30 -14.67 8.06
CA ASN A 293 -2.44 -14.90 9.22
C ASN A 293 -1.61 -13.67 9.58
N GLN A 294 -1.14 -12.93 8.56
CA GLN A 294 -0.37 -11.70 8.75
C GLN A 294 -1.21 -10.60 9.40
N ALA A 295 -2.44 -10.37 8.94
CA ALA A 295 -3.34 -9.37 9.52
C ALA A 295 -3.67 -9.68 10.99
N ILE A 296 -3.96 -10.94 11.33
CA ILE A 296 -4.23 -11.36 12.71
C ILE A 296 -2.99 -11.14 13.60
N LYS A 297 -1.80 -11.50 13.10
CA LYS A 297 -0.52 -11.29 13.80
C LYS A 297 -0.23 -9.80 14.03
N ASP A 298 -0.37 -8.98 12.98
CA ASP A 298 -0.08 -7.55 13.03
C ASP A 298 -1.08 -6.79 13.92
N ALA A 299 -2.33 -7.26 14.00
CA ALA A 299 -3.33 -6.74 14.93
C ALA A 299 -3.03 -7.10 16.40
N GLY A 300 -2.09 -8.01 16.66
CA GLY A 300 -1.71 -8.44 18.01
C GLY A 300 -2.78 -9.27 18.72
N ILE A 301 -3.74 -9.84 17.99
CA ILE A 301 -4.86 -10.61 18.54
C ILE A 301 -4.70 -12.13 18.31
N LYS A 302 -5.49 -12.91 19.02
CA LYS A 302 -5.64 -14.35 18.78
C LYS A 302 -6.88 -14.58 17.91
N VAL A 303 -6.92 -15.71 17.20
CA VAL A 303 -8.11 -16.14 16.42
C VAL A 303 -9.38 -16.23 17.30
N SER A 304 -9.22 -16.56 18.60
CA SER A 304 -10.34 -16.59 19.56
C SER A 304 -11.00 -15.24 19.79
N ASP A 305 -10.22 -14.15 19.63
CA ASP A 305 -10.65 -12.79 19.97
C ASP A 305 -11.49 -12.17 18.84
N ILE A 306 -11.52 -12.80 17.66
CA ILE A 306 -12.38 -12.39 16.55
C ILE A 306 -13.83 -12.74 16.91
N ASP A 307 -14.71 -11.77 17.00
CA ASP A 307 -16.15 -11.99 17.28
C ASP A 307 -16.90 -12.37 16.01
N HIS A 308 -16.67 -11.65 14.92
CA HIS A 308 -17.38 -11.83 13.66
C HIS A 308 -16.44 -11.83 12.44
N VAL A 309 -16.86 -12.59 11.42
CA VAL A 309 -16.20 -12.63 10.12
C VAL A 309 -17.18 -12.12 9.06
N ILE A 310 -16.76 -11.09 8.32
CA ILE A 310 -17.56 -10.48 7.26
C ILE A 310 -16.93 -10.82 5.92
N LEU A 311 -17.72 -11.42 5.03
CA LEU A 311 -17.30 -11.70 3.66
C LEU A 311 -17.77 -10.59 2.73
N VAL A 312 -16.85 -10.08 1.93
CA VAL A 312 -17.05 -9.01 0.95
C VAL A 312 -16.52 -9.48 -0.41
N GLY A 313 -17.12 -8.97 -1.49
CA GLY A 313 -16.76 -9.34 -2.85
C GLY A 313 -17.39 -10.64 -3.35
N GLY A 314 -17.78 -10.66 -4.62
CA GLY A 314 -18.52 -11.77 -5.22
C GLY A 314 -17.79 -13.12 -5.20
N SER A 315 -16.45 -13.10 -5.20
CA SER A 315 -15.62 -14.33 -5.19
C SER A 315 -15.66 -15.07 -3.86
N THR A 316 -16.07 -14.42 -2.77
CA THR A 316 -16.30 -15.06 -1.46
C THR A 316 -17.50 -16.03 -1.45
N ARG A 317 -18.31 -16.02 -2.49
CA ARG A 317 -19.41 -16.99 -2.67
C ARG A 317 -18.89 -18.40 -3.04
N THR A 318 -17.61 -18.53 -3.40
CA THR A 318 -16.97 -19.81 -3.73
C THR A 318 -16.88 -20.69 -2.46
N PRO A 319 -17.44 -21.94 -2.47
CA PRO A 319 -17.47 -22.79 -1.30
C PRO A 319 -16.09 -23.06 -0.69
N ALA A 320 -15.06 -23.34 -1.51
CA ALA A 320 -13.70 -23.57 -1.04
C ALA A 320 -13.11 -22.35 -0.28
N VAL A 321 -13.46 -21.12 -0.69
CA VAL A 321 -13.06 -19.90 0.02
C VAL A 321 -13.74 -19.83 1.39
N GLN A 322 -15.04 -20.10 1.47
CA GLN A 322 -15.79 -20.08 2.74
C GLN A 322 -15.26 -21.12 3.74
N GLU A 323 -14.94 -22.32 3.25
CA GLU A 323 -14.36 -23.39 4.09
C GLU A 323 -12.95 -22.99 4.59
N LEU A 324 -12.13 -22.39 3.73
CA LEU A 324 -10.81 -21.89 4.15
C LEU A 324 -10.95 -20.82 5.24
N VAL A 325 -11.78 -19.79 5.02
CA VAL A 325 -12.02 -18.72 6.00
C VAL A 325 -12.48 -19.29 7.33
N LYS A 326 -13.45 -20.21 7.31
CA LYS A 326 -13.94 -20.89 8.51
C LYS A 326 -12.81 -21.64 9.23
N SER A 327 -11.94 -22.33 8.50
CA SER A 327 -10.79 -23.04 9.08
C SER A 327 -9.79 -22.08 9.74
N LEU A 328 -9.53 -20.91 9.12
CA LEU A 328 -8.58 -19.90 9.61
C LEU A 328 -9.10 -19.14 10.82
N THR A 329 -10.43 -19.06 10.98
CA THR A 329 -11.09 -18.30 12.06
C THR A 329 -11.62 -19.21 13.18
N GLY A 330 -11.06 -20.41 13.32
CA GLY A 330 -11.41 -21.33 14.41
C GLY A 330 -12.81 -21.92 14.32
N GLY A 331 -13.34 -22.07 13.11
CA GLY A 331 -14.68 -22.64 12.85
C GLY A 331 -15.81 -21.63 12.90
N LYS A 332 -15.51 -20.34 12.95
CA LYS A 332 -16.54 -19.27 12.95
C LYS A 332 -17.28 -19.22 11.62
N GLU A 333 -18.60 -19.20 11.68
CA GLU A 333 -19.43 -19.02 10.49
C GLU A 333 -19.39 -17.54 10.05
N PRO A 334 -19.16 -17.25 8.76
CA PRO A 334 -19.25 -15.88 8.27
C PRO A 334 -20.64 -15.29 8.47
N HIS A 335 -20.68 -13.99 8.80
CA HIS A 335 -21.93 -13.28 9.00
C HIS A 335 -22.73 -13.18 7.70
N LYS A 336 -24.02 -13.59 7.75
CA LYS A 336 -24.91 -13.66 6.57
C LYS A 336 -25.83 -12.45 6.39
N GLY A 337 -25.72 -11.44 7.26
CA GLY A 337 -26.64 -10.31 7.31
C GLY A 337 -26.35 -9.19 6.32
N VAL A 338 -25.22 -9.26 5.57
CA VAL A 338 -24.82 -8.24 4.59
C VAL A 338 -24.74 -8.84 3.19
N ASN A 339 -25.11 -8.05 2.18
CA ASN A 339 -24.89 -8.44 0.79
C ASN A 339 -23.45 -8.12 0.39
N PRO A 340 -22.60 -9.12 0.09
CA PRO A 340 -21.18 -8.90 -0.21
C PRO A 340 -20.93 -8.07 -1.47
N ASP A 341 -21.92 -7.89 -2.33
CA ASP A 341 -21.82 -7.09 -3.56
C ASP A 341 -22.22 -5.62 -3.35
N GLU A 342 -22.82 -5.26 -2.22
CA GLU A 342 -23.41 -3.94 -1.97
C GLU A 342 -22.90 -3.27 -0.70
N VAL A 343 -22.39 -4.04 0.26
CA VAL A 343 -22.03 -3.57 1.60
C VAL A 343 -20.98 -2.46 1.57
N VAL A 344 -20.06 -2.51 0.62
CA VAL A 344 -19.00 -1.51 0.43
C VAL A 344 -19.58 -0.15 0.03
N ALA A 345 -20.47 -0.13 -0.95
CA ALA A 345 -21.13 1.10 -1.40
C ALA A 345 -22.03 1.69 -0.30
N ALA A 346 -22.73 0.82 0.45
CA ALA A 346 -23.55 1.22 1.59
C ALA A 346 -22.69 1.92 2.66
N GLY A 347 -21.53 1.34 3.02
CA GLY A 347 -20.59 1.95 3.95
C GLY A 347 -19.98 3.26 3.46
N ALA A 348 -19.66 3.34 2.17
CA ALA A 348 -19.19 4.59 1.55
C ALA A 348 -20.28 5.69 1.60
N ALA A 349 -21.55 5.32 1.45
CA ALA A 349 -22.67 6.26 1.60
C ALA A 349 -22.85 6.74 3.06
N ILE A 350 -22.69 5.86 4.04
CA ILE A 350 -22.66 6.24 5.47
C ILE A 350 -21.54 7.23 5.71
N GLN A 351 -20.31 6.96 5.21
CA GLN A 351 -19.18 7.88 5.34
C GLN A 351 -19.44 9.23 4.67
N ALA A 352 -20.13 9.26 3.52
CA ALA A 352 -20.55 10.50 2.90
C ALA A 352 -21.54 11.28 3.80
N GLY A 353 -22.46 10.58 4.46
CA GLY A 353 -23.37 11.15 5.47
C GLY A 353 -22.63 11.71 6.69
N VAL A 354 -21.60 11.01 7.20
CA VAL A 354 -20.75 11.49 8.29
C VAL A 354 -20.05 12.80 7.91
N LEU A 355 -19.41 12.85 6.74
CA LEU A 355 -18.68 14.03 6.27
C LEU A 355 -19.59 15.24 6.00
N ARG A 356 -20.86 15.00 5.77
CA ARG A 356 -21.87 16.07 5.61
C ARG A 356 -22.57 16.46 6.91
N GLY A 357 -22.36 15.70 7.98
CA GLY A 357 -23.03 15.89 9.27
C GLY A 357 -24.46 15.33 9.34
N ASP A 358 -24.86 14.50 8.35
CA ASP A 358 -26.14 13.79 8.35
C ASP A 358 -26.11 12.59 9.33
N VAL A 359 -24.92 12.02 9.56
CA VAL A 359 -24.63 10.98 10.57
C VAL A 359 -23.70 11.58 11.62
N LYS A 360 -24.01 11.38 12.88
CA LYS A 360 -23.23 11.89 14.01
C LYS A 360 -22.66 10.70 14.80
N ASP A 361 -21.66 11.00 15.62
CA ASP A 361 -21.10 10.07 16.60
C ASP A 361 -20.41 8.83 16.00
N ILE A 362 -19.95 8.94 14.73
CA ILE A 362 -19.10 7.93 14.09
C ILE A 362 -17.71 8.51 13.83
N LEU A 363 -16.68 7.81 14.33
CA LEU A 363 -15.27 8.09 14.08
C LEU A 363 -14.66 6.89 13.37
N LEU A 364 -14.02 7.16 12.23
CA LEU A 364 -13.31 6.16 11.45
C LEU A 364 -11.80 6.42 11.50
N LEU A 365 -11.04 5.45 11.99
CA LEU A 365 -9.59 5.44 12.03
C LEU A 365 -9.06 4.32 11.13
N ASP A 366 -8.36 4.70 10.08
CA ASP A 366 -7.76 3.78 9.11
C ASP A 366 -6.24 3.70 9.30
N VAL A 367 -5.54 2.82 8.58
CA VAL A 367 -4.09 2.61 8.72
C VAL A 367 -3.38 2.64 7.37
N THR A 368 -2.06 2.98 7.40
CA THR A 368 -1.21 2.81 6.22
C THR A 368 -0.85 1.33 6.01
N PRO A 369 -0.97 0.78 4.77
CA PRO A 369 -0.78 -0.65 4.54
C PRO A 369 0.69 -1.09 4.53
N LEU A 370 1.63 -0.18 4.27
CA LEU A 370 3.05 -0.46 4.12
C LEU A 370 3.91 0.58 4.83
N THR A 371 5.09 0.16 5.27
CA THR A 371 6.10 1.04 5.88
C THR A 371 6.61 2.07 4.88
N LEU A 372 6.73 3.33 5.32
CA LEU A 372 7.25 4.46 4.56
C LEU A 372 8.55 4.96 5.17
N GLY A 373 9.48 5.40 4.32
CA GLY A 373 10.76 5.93 4.78
C GLY A 373 11.58 6.53 3.65
N ILE A 374 12.86 6.73 3.91
CA ILE A 374 13.80 7.27 2.94
C ILE A 374 15.05 6.41 2.82
N GLU A 375 15.74 6.54 1.70
CA GLU A 375 17.09 6.01 1.54
C GLU A 375 18.09 6.89 2.29
N THR A 376 18.95 6.26 3.08
CA THR A 376 20.05 6.90 3.78
C THR A 376 21.38 6.32 3.35
N MET A 377 22.48 6.89 3.88
CA MET A 377 23.84 6.51 3.50
C MET A 377 24.08 5.00 3.62
N GLY A 378 24.69 4.42 2.59
CA GLY A 378 24.92 2.98 2.50
C GLY A 378 23.77 2.18 1.87
N GLY A 379 22.76 2.86 1.27
CA GLY A 379 21.59 2.21 0.67
C GLY A 379 20.64 1.60 1.72
N VAL A 380 20.66 2.13 2.94
CA VAL A 380 19.81 1.69 4.04
C VAL A 380 18.43 2.32 3.93
N PHE A 381 17.38 1.55 4.18
CA PHE A 381 16.03 2.06 4.33
C PHE A 381 15.79 2.52 5.76
N THR A 382 15.69 3.83 5.96
CA THR A 382 15.34 4.43 7.25
C THR A 382 13.85 4.63 7.32
N LYS A 383 13.20 3.89 8.22
CA LYS A 383 11.75 3.92 8.44
C LYS A 383 11.33 5.22 9.10
N MET A 384 10.29 5.86 8.57
CA MET A 384 9.66 7.07 9.12
C MET A 384 8.28 6.76 9.72
N ILE A 385 7.48 5.95 9.02
CA ILE A 385 6.15 5.54 9.44
C ILE A 385 6.03 4.05 9.20
N ASP A 386 5.81 3.27 10.26
CA ASP A 386 5.62 1.83 10.16
C ASP A 386 4.25 1.48 9.54
N ARG A 387 4.17 0.32 8.87
CA ARG A 387 2.88 -0.22 8.40
C ARG A 387 1.90 -0.37 9.56
N ASN A 388 0.62 -0.29 9.25
CA ASN A 388 -0.47 -0.32 10.22
C ASN A 388 -0.45 0.85 11.22
N THR A 389 0.24 1.96 10.91
CA THR A 389 0.12 3.20 11.67
C THR A 389 -1.20 3.88 11.31
N THR A 390 -1.98 4.27 12.32
CA THR A 390 -3.25 4.98 12.17
C THR A 390 -3.07 6.30 11.42
N ILE A 391 -3.96 6.58 10.47
CA ILE A 391 -3.98 7.80 9.66
C ILE A 391 -5.24 8.64 9.95
N PRO A 392 -5.17 9.99 9.84
CA PRO A 392 -4.00 10.78 9.38
C PRO A 392 -2.85 10.79 10.41
N THR A 393 -1.62 10.87 9.90
CA THR A 393 -0.43 10.93 10.77
C THR A 393 0.68 11.78 10.16
N ARG A 394 1.53 12.34 11.03
CA ARG A 394 2.68 13.12 10.64
C ARG A 394 3.90 12.72 11.47
N ARG A 395 5.04 12.49 10.80
CA ARG A 395 6.33 12.20 11.44
C ARG A 395 7.42 13.02 10.81
N ALA A 396 8.32 13.53 11.65
CA ALA A 396 9.47 14.32 11.22
C ALA A 396 10.73 13.83 11.94
N GLU A 397 11.83 13.72 11.18
CA GLU A 397 13.16 13.38 11.71
C GLU A 397 14.21 14.28 11.08
N ILE A 398 15.32 14.49 11.82
CA ILE A 398 16.42 15.35 11.40
C ILE A 398 17.55 14.48 10.85
N PHE A 399 17.89 14.75 9.60
CA PHE A 399 19.03 14.16 8.88
C PHE A 399 20.11 15.21 8.65
N THR A 400 21.24 14.80 8.09
CA THR A 400 22.37 15.69 7.82
C THR A 400 23.06 15.34 6.50
N THR A 401 24.02 16.17 6.10
CA THR A 401 24.81 15.96 4.87
C THR A 401 25.86 14.86 5.06
N ALA A 402 26.10 14.09 4.01
CA ALA A 402 27.08 13.00 3.95
C ALA A 402 28.50 13.47 3.55
N ALA A 403 28.62 14.66 2.91
CA ALA A 403 29.88 15.21 2.43
C ALA A 403 30.07 16.68 2.87
N ASP A 404 31.35 17.11 2.94
CA ASP A 404 31.69 18.51 3.19
C ASP A 404 31.22 19.42 2.05
N SER A 405 30.72 20.59 2.42
CA SER A 405 30.24 21.60 1.45
C SER A 405 29.19 21.08 0.47
N GLN A 406 28.40 20.08 0.87
CA GLN A 406 27.35 19.50 0.05
C GLN A 406 26.23 20.55 -0.19
N PRO A 407 25.98 20.97 -1.44
CA PRO A 407 25.05 22.08 -1.74
C PRO A 407 23.60 21.65 -1.81
N GLU A 408 23.33 20.33 -1.90
CA GLU A 408 22.00 19.74 -2.04
C GLU A 408 21.92 18.36 -1.39
N VAL A 409 20.71 17.95 -1.02
CA VAL A 409 20.38 16.61 -0.52
C VAL A 409 19.27 16.03 -1.40
N GLU A 410 19.52 14.87 -2.01
CA GLU A 410 18.47 14.07 -2.66
C GLU A 410 17.71 13.27 -1.61
N VAL A 411 16.39 13.38 -1.62
CA VAL A 411 15.49 12.57 -0.80
C VAL A 411 14.80 11.57 -1.71
N ASN A 412 15.12 10.27 -1.56
CA ASN A 412 14.45 9.16 -2.22
C ASN A 412 13.41 8.58 -1.27
N VAL A 413 12.13 8.82 -1.58
CA VAL A 413 10.99 8.35 -0.79
C VAL A 413 10.69 6.91 -1.15
N LEU A 414 10.64 6.04 -0.15
CA LEU A 414 10.52 4.60 -0.31
C LEU A 414 9.32 4.05 0.44
N GLN A 415 8.76 2.97 -0.10
CA GLN A 415 7.70 2.18 0.52
C GLN A 415 8.03 0.69 0.46
N GLY A 416 7.90 -0.03 1.58
CA GLY A 416 8.16 -1.47 1.66
C GLY A 416 8.69 -1.92 3.02
N GLU A 417 9.06 -3.20 3.12
CA GLU A 417 9.43 -3.83 4.39
C GLU A 417 10.91 -4.27 4.47
N SER A 418 11.68 -4.12 3.38
CA SER A 418 13.11 -4.45 3.37
C SER A 418 13.93 -3.42 4.13
N GLU A 419 14.99 -3.85 4.81
CA GLU A 419 15.95 -2.95 5.47
C GLU A 419 16.87 -2.24 4.46
N MET A 420 16.89 -2.69 3.19
CA MET A 420 17.70 -2.10 2.12
C MET A 420 16.84 -1.34 1.12
N ALA A 421 17.32 -0.15 0.72
CA ALA A 421 16.59 0.75 -0.15
C ALA A 421 16.29 0.15 -1.53
N ASP A 422 17.24 -0.62 -2.10
CA ASP A 422 17.15 -1.20 -3.44
C ASP A 422 16.06 -2.29 -3.58
N ARG A 423 15.53 -2.79 -2.46
CA ARG A 423 14.46 -3.78 -2.41
C ARG A 423 13.10 -3.19 -2.04
N ASN A 424 13.03 -1.87 -1.86
CA ASN A 424 11.80 -1.15 -1.58
C ASN A 424 11.35 -0.31 -2.78
N ALA A 425 10.07 0.00 -2.81
CA ALA A 425 9.47 0.83 -3.85
C ALA A 425 9.92 2.27 -3.76
N SER A 426 10.48 2.86 -4.82
CA SER A 426 10.65 4.31 -4.88
C SER A 426 9.35 4.98 -5.29
N LEU A 427 8.76 5.76 -4.39
CA LEU A 427 7.57 6.56 -4.64
C LEU A 427 7.89 7.89 -5.35
N GLY A 428 9.14 8.34 -5.24
CA GLY A 428 9.62 9.56 -5.89
C GLY A 428 10.92 10.06 -5.29
N ARG A 429 11.58 10.96 -6.04
CA ARG A 429 12.82 11.61 -5.63
C ARG A 429 12.71 13.11 -5.80
N PHE A 430 13.30 13.87 -4.89
CA PHE A 430 13.40 15.30 -5.01
C PHE A 430 14.67 15.82 -4.33
N ASN A 431 15.16 16.98 -4.77
CA ASN A 431 16.38 17.58 -4.25
C ASN A 431 16.08 18.85 -3.44
N LEU A 432 16.54 18.88 -2.20
CA LEU A 432 16.62 20.11 -1.42
C LEU A 432 17.95 20.80 -1.77
N THR A 433 17.88 21.93 -2.46
CA THR A 433 19.04 22.67 -2.98
C THR A 433 19.34 23.94 -2.19
N GLY A 434 20.57 24.45 -2.31
CA GLY A 434 21.00 25.72 -1.74
C GLY A 434 21.27 25.64 -0.24
N ILE A 435 21.78 24.49 0.19
CA ILE A 435 22.35 24.31 1.52
C ILE A 435 23.68 25.06 1.56
N PRO A 436 23.94 25.93 2.57
CA PRO A 436 25.20 26.64 2.68
C PRO A 436 26.39 25.69 2.87
N PRO A 437 27.58 26.00 2.32
CA PRO A 437 28.78 25.20 2.56
C PRO A 437 29.05 25.06 4.05
N ALA A 438 29.09 23.81 4.54
CA ALA A 438 29.38 23.46 5.91
C ALA A 438 30.08 22.10 5.95
N PRO A 439 30.81 21.77 7.03
CA PRO A 439 31.29 20.42 7.25
C PRO A 439 30.14 19.42 7.28
N ARG A 440 30.37 18.19 6.78
CA ARG A 440 29.39 17.12 6.86
C ARG A 440 28.94 16.88 8.30
N GLY A 441 27.67 16.56 8.49
CA GLY A 441 27.07 16.36 9.81
C GLY A 441 26.61 17.63 10.51
N MET A 442 26.92 18.84 9.96
CA MET A 442 26.50 20.12 10.55
C MET A 442 25.13 20.62 10.08
N PRO A 443 24.79 20.56 8.77
CA PRO A 443 23.47 20.96 8.31
C PRO A 443 22.39 20.06 8.93
N GLN A 444 21.28 20.66 9.35
CA GLN A 444 20.12 19.95 9.90
C GLN A 444 18.98 20.00 8.89
N ILE A 445 18.68 18.84 8.32
CA ILE A 445 17.63 18.68 7.30
C ILE A 445 16.47 17.93 7.94
N GLU A 446 15.39 18.63 8.24
CA GLU A 446 14.14 18.02 8.73
C GLU A 446 13.39 17.42 7.55
N VAL A 447 13.22 16.09 7.56
CA VAL A 447 12.36 15.38 6.62
C VAL A 447 11.05 15.03 7.32
N THR A 448 9.95 15.49 6.74
CA THR A 448 8.60 15.30 7.29
C THR A 448 7.77 14.47 6.32
N PHE A 449 7.17 13.41 6.83
CA PHE A 449 6.12 12.62 6.18
C PHE A 449 4.77 13.05 6.75
N ASP A 450 3.82 13.33 5.89
CA ASP A 450 2.45 13.70 6.22
C ASP A 450 1.49 12.84 5.40
N ILE A 451 0.67 12.03 6.08
CA ILE A 451 -0.33 11.16 5.46
C ILE A 451 -1.70 11.72 5.83
N ASP A 452 -2.48 12.07 4.82
CA ASP A 452 -3.85 12.58 5.03
C ASP A 452 -4.85 11.44 5.34
N ALA A 453 -6.09 11.81 5.63
CA ALA A 453 -7.16 10.85 5.91
C ALA A 453 -7.53 9.95 4.69
N ASN A 454 -7.07 10.29 3.48
CA ASN A 454 -7.25 9.48 2.28
C ASN A 454 -6.11 8.47 2.09
N GLY A 455 -5.08 8.52 2.94
CA GLY A 455 -3.86 7.74 2.80
C GLY A 455 -2.88 8.31 1.76
N ILE A 456 -3.04 9.57 1.36
CA ILE A 456 -2.15 10.23 0.40
C ILE A 456 -0.95 10.79 1.13
N VAL A 457 0.25 10.44 0.66
CA VAL A 457 1.54 10.79 1.28
C VAL A 457 2.10 12.07 0.66
N SER A 458 2.49 13.00 1.51
CA SER A 458 3.29 14.17 1.17
C SER A 458 4.60 14.14 1.96
N VAL A 459 5.72 14.36 1.28
CA VAL A 459 7.03 14.39 1.92
C VAL A 459 7.70 15.73 1.67
N SER A 460 8.20 16.36 2.73
CA SER A 460 8.96 17.61 2.63
C SER A 460 10.32 17.48 3.30
N ALA A 461 11.30 18.20 2.76
CA ALA A 461 12.61 18.37 3.36
C ALA A 461 12.85 19.86 3.59
N LYS A 462 13.33 20.23 4.78
CA LYS A 462 13.61 21.61 5.19
C LYS A 462 15.00 21.72 5.81
N ASP A 463 15.81 22.60 5.26
CA ASP A 463 17.04 23.03 5.92
C ASP A 463 16.69 23.98 7.08
N LEU A 464 16.94 23.55 8.31
CA LEU A 464 16.63 24.32 9.51
C LEU A 464 17.50 25.57 9.66
N GLY A 465 18.71 25.58 9.05
CA GLY A 465 19.62 26.72 9.07
C GLY A 465 19.16 27.87 8.17
N THR A 466 18.67 27.58 6.97
CA THR A 466 18.24 28.61 6.00
C THR A 466 16.73 28.78 5.91
N GLY A 467 15.97 27.82 6.43
CA GLY A 467 14.52 27.77 6.28
C GLY A 467 14.03 27.35 4.87
N LYS A 468 14.93 27.00 3.95
CA LYS A 468 14.57 26.52 2.62
C LYS A 468 13.84 25.19 2.74
N THR A 469 12.76 25.04 1.99
CA THR A 469 11.91 23.84 1.98
C THR A 469 11.68 23.39 0.54
N GLN A 470 11.70 22.08 0.34
CA GLN A 470 11.23 21.40 -0.86
C GLN A 470 10.24 20.33 -0.47
N GLN A 471 9.22 20.11 -1.27
CA GLN A 471 8.15 19.15 -1.01
C GLN A 471 7.81 18.36 -2.27
N ILE A 472 7.47 17.10 -2.10
CA ILE A 472 6.82 16.28 -3.11
C ILE A 472 5.50 15.74 -2.53
N THR A 473 4.44 15.79 -3.34
CA THR A 473 3.25 14.97 -3.10
C THR A 473 3.33 13.79 -4.04
N ILE A 474 3.18 12.59 -3.53
CA ILE A 474 3.27 11.40 -4.36
C ILE A 474 2.09 11.39 -5.33
N THR A 475 2.37 11.56 -6.61
CA THR A 475 1.37 11.55 -7.68
C THR A 475 1.61 10.36 -8.59
N GLY A 476 0.53 9.74 -9.07
CA GLY A 476 0.46 8.42 -9.72
C GLY A 476 1.35 8.12 -10.93
N GLY A 477 2.51 8.75 -11.08
CA GLY A 477 3.46 8.48 -12.18
C GLY A 477 4.61 7.53 -11.84
N THR A 478 4.76 7.16 -10.57
CA THR A 478 5.86 6.33 -10.06
C THR A 478 5.40 5.04 -9.39
N ALA A 479 4.12 4.68 -9.56
CA ALA A 479 3.59 3.43 -9.00
C ALA A 479 4.33 2.23 -9.57
N LEU A 480 4.81 1.39 -8.66
CA LEU A 480 5.39 0.10 -9.04
C LEU A 480 4.33 -0.80 -9.68
N PRO A 481 4.75 -1.64 -10.63
CA PRO A 481 3.96 -2.81 -11.00
C PRO A 481 3.62 -3.63 -9.74
N LYS A 482 2.40 -4.06 -9.66
CA LYS A 482 1.78 -4.67 -8.48
C LYS A 482 2.41 -5.99 -8.02
N ASP A 483 2.85 -6.81 -8.95
CA ASP A 483 3.65 -8.01 -8.73
C ASP A 483 4.98 -7.70 -8.01
N GLN A 484 5.50 -6.50 -8.15
CA GLN A 484 6.67 -6.05 -7.40
C GLN A 484 6.38 -5.82 -5.91
N ILE A 485 5.24 -5.28 -5.52
CA ILE A 485 4.95 -5.02 -4.09
C ILE A 485 4.85 -6.35 -3.32
N GLU A 486 4.11 -7.33 -3.86
CA GLU A 486 4.01 -8.66 -3.23
C GLU A 486 5.34 -9.41 -3.26
N GLN A 487 6.05 -9.31 -4.38
CA GLN A 487 7.38 -9.88 -4.49
C GLN A 487 8.32 -9.23 -3.48
N MET A 488 8.24 -7.91 -3.28
CA MET A 488 9.06 -7.17 -2.32
C MET A 488 8.79 -7.59 -0.87
N VAL A 489 7.53 -7.82 -0.48
CA VAL A 489 7.20 -8.33 0.86
C VAL A 489 7.75 -9.76 1.04
N LYS A 490 7.52 -10.64 0.07
CA LYS A 490 8.05 -12.01 0.09
C LYS A 490 9.58 -12.04 0.04
N ASP A 491 10.19 -11.20 -0.79
CA ASP A 491 11.63 -11.08 -0.91
C ASP A 491 12.26 -10.48 0.35
N ALA A 492 11.59 -9.52 0.99
CA ALA A 492 12.02 -8.98 2.28
C ALA A 492 12.02 -10.08 3.36
N GLU A 493 10.97 -10.90 3.44
CA GLU A 493 10.91 -12.02 4.38
C GLU A 493 11.94 -13.11 4.05
N ALA A 494 12.08 -13.47 2.77
CA ALA A 494 13.03 -14.50 2.32
C ALA A 494 14.49 -14.07 2.52
N HIS A 495 14.79 -12.78 2.36
CA HIS A 495 16.14 -12.21 2.44
C HIS A 495 16.40 -11.43 3.73
N ALA A 496 15.49 -11.45 4.70
CA ALA A 496 15.60 -10.68 5.94
C ALA A 496 16.96 -10.85 6.65
N LYS A 497 17.53 -12.07 6.67
CA LYS A 497 18.86 -12.32 7.26
C LYS A 497 19.99 -11.69 6.46
N GLU A 498 19.90 -11.72 5.13
CA GLU A 498 20.88 -11.14 4.22
C GLU A 498 20.81 -9.61 4.27
N ASP A 499 19.61 -9.05 4.28
CA ASP A 499 19.37 -7.62 4.38
C ASP A 499 19.83 -7.07 5.73
N HIS A 500 19.58 -7.81 6.81
CA HIS A 500 20.08 -7.45 8.14
C HIS A 500 21.62 -7.44 8.16
N ALA A 501 22.28 -8.44 7.60
CA ALA A 501 23.75 -8.48 7.50
C ALA A 501 24.31 -7.33 6.62
N ARG A 502 23.64 -7.00 5.50
CA ARG A 502 24.02 -5.86 4.64
C ARG A 502 23.85 -4.54 5.39
N ARG A 503 22.76 -4.36 6.12
CA ARG A 503 22.53 -3.19 6.97
C ARG A 503 23.61 -3.07 8.04
N GLU A 504 23.90 -4.14 8.79
CA GLU A 504 24.97 -4.12 9.79
C GLU A 504 26.34 -3.73 9.22
N ALA A 505 26.64 -4.20 8.00
CA ALA A 505 27.87 -3.83 7.29
C ALA A 505 27.86 -2.35 6.88
N ALA A 506 26.74 -1.84 6.38
CA ALA A 506 26.58 -0.43 6.01
C ALA A 506 26.70 0.48 7.25
N ASP A 507 26.02 0.15 8.33
CA ASP A 507 26.07 0.92 9.59
C ASP A 507 27.50 0.97 10.16
N ALA A 508 28.22 -0.18 10.19
CA ALA A 508 29.61 -0.23 10.64
C ALA A 508 30.54 0.62 9.76
N ARG A 509 30.32 0.61 8.43
CA ARG A 509 31.08 1.42 7.48
C ARG A 509 30.81 2.91 7.70
N ASN A 510 29.56 3.31 7.82
CA ASN A 510 29.16 4.69 8.07
C ASN A 510 29.71 5.23 9.39
N GLN A 511 29.67 4.42 10.46
CA GLN A 511 30.23 4.75 11.76
C GLN A 511 31.76 4.92 11.70
N ALA A 512 32.46 4.00 11.05
CA ALA A 512 33.91 4.05 10.87
C ALA A 512 34.35 5.29 10.06
N ASP A 513 33.64 5.60 8.98
CA ASP A 513 33.92 6.78 8.16
C ASP A 513 33.71 8.08 8.93
N HIS A 514 32.56 8.20 9.62
CA HIS A 514 32.27 9.38 10.44
C HIS A 514 33.28 9.55 11.57
N ALA A 515 33.59 8.49 12.30
CA ALA A 515 34.57 8.53 13.41
C ALA A 515 35.97 8.90 12.91
N SER A 516 36.44 8.27 11.82
CA SER A 516 37.77 8.56 11.26
C SER A 516 37.90 9.99 10.74
N TYR A 517 36.82 10.56 10.20
CA TYR A 517 36.76 11.95 9.79
C TYR A 517 36.85 12.89 11.01
N GLN A 518 36.04 12.65 12.03
CA GLN A 518 36.03 13.49 13.25
C GLN A 518 37.37 13.47 13.98
N VAL A 519 37.94 12.27 14.18
CA VAL A 519 39.25 12.13 14.85
C VAL A 519 40.35 12.78 13.99
N GLY A 520 40.32 12.62 12.67
CA GLY A 520 41.26 13.29 11.76
C GLY A 520 41.19 14.82 11.88
N LYS A 521 40.01 15.39 11.88
CA LYS A 521 39.77 16.83 12.04
C LYS A 521 40.25 17.34 13.40
N GLN A 522 39.96 16.63 14.47
CA GLN A 522 40.45 16.96 15.81
C GLN A 522 42.00 16.90 15.90
N LEU A 523 42.65 15.96 15.19
CA LEU A 523 44.09 15.88 15.07
C LEU A 523 44.68 17.08 14.31
N GLU A 524 44.05 17.56 13.28
CA GLU A 524 44.46 18.76 12.53
C GLU A 524 44.34 20.01 13.42
N GLU A 525 43.23 20.19 14.11
CA GLU A 525 42.97 21.38 14.96
C GLU A 525 43.74 21.37 16.28
N HIS A 526 43.92 20.23 16.90
CA HIS A 526 44.43 20.10 18.28
C HIS A 526 45.62 19.16 18.43
N GLY A 527 46.10 18.51 17.37
CA GLY A 527 47.18 17.54 17.41
C GLY A 527 48.53 18.12 17.89
N SER A 528 48.73 19.44 17.84
CA SER A 528 49.90 20.12 18.43
C SER A 528 49.92 20.05 19.96
N LYS A 529 48.84 19.65 20.61
CA LYS A 529 48.69 19.48 22.03
C LYS A 529 49.15 18.08 22.53
N LEU A 530 49.33 17.13 21.63
CA LEU A 530 49.80 15.76 21.89
C LEU A 530 51.33 15.69 21.81
N SER A 531 51.93 14.75 22.56
CA SER A 531 53.30 14.34 22.29
C SER A 531 53.46 13.73 20.91
N ALA A 532 54.66 13.71 20.36
CA ALA A 532 54.93 13.11 19.04
C ALA A 532 54.53 11.61 19.00
N GLU A 533 54.68 10.90 20.10
CA GLU A 533 54.32 9.48 20.22
C GLU A 533 52.79 9.30 20.27
N GLU A 534 52.09 10.07 21.11
CA GLU A 534 50.61 10.05 21.21
C GLU A 534 49.95 10.41 19.86
N ARG A 535 50.45 11.46 19.21
CA ARG A 535 49.97 11.89 17.91
C ARG A 535 50.16 10.80 16.84
N SER A 536 51.37 10.22 16.75
CA SER A 536 51.69 9.14 15.81
C SER A 536 50.82 7.91 16.04
N ALA A 537 50.52 7.58 17.31
CA ALA A 537 49.65 6.44 17.64
C ALA A 537 48.20 6.65 17.16
N VAL A 538 47.64 7.84 17.34
CA VAL A 538 46.29 8.15 16.87
C VAL A 538 46.25 8.22 15.35
N GLU A 539 47.25 8.87 14.69
CA GLU A 539 47.36 8.93 13.21
C GLU A 539 47.45 7.54 12.61
N ALA A 540 48.22 6.60 13.18
CA ALA A 540 48.30 5.23 12.73
C ALA A 540 46.95 4.50 12.78
N LYS A 541 46.16 4.73 13.84
CA LYS A 541 44.84 4.12 13.96
C LYS A 541 43.82 4.72 12.97
N VAL A 542 43.87 6.02 12.76
CA VAL A 542 43.06 6.69 11.72
C VAL A 542 43.42 6.14 10.32
N ALA A 543 44.72 5.97 10.02
CA ALA A 543 45.17 5.42 8.75
C ALA A 543 44.74 3.95 8.58
N GLU A 544 44.73 3.15 9.66
CA GLU A 544 44.27 1.76 9.64
C GLU A 544 42.77 1.67 9.28
N VAL A 545 41.92 2.49 9.91
CA VAL A 545 40.48 2.55 9.63
C VAL A 545 40.23 3.03 8.20
N ARG A 546 40.90 4.08 7.75
CA ARG A 546 40.77 4.61 6.38
C ARG A 546 41.17 3.57 5.34
N LYS A 547 42.23 2.82 5.57
CA LYS A 547 42.65 1.73 4.69
C LYS A 547 41.62 0.60 4.60
N LEU A 548 40.95 0.27 5.70
CA LEU A 548 39.85 -0.72 5.68
C LEU A 548 38.65 -0.20 4.90
N LEU A 549 38.39 1.12 4.95
CA LEU A 549 37.31 1.76 4.21
C LEU A 549 37.55 1.85 2.67
N GLU A 550 38.81 1.68 2.20
CA GLU A 550 39.14 1.58 0.76
C GLU A 550 38.59 0.30 0.13
N ASP A 551 38.39 -0.76 0.93
CA ASP A 551 37.69 -1.96 0.48
C ASP A 551 36.19 -1.68 0.34
N PRO A 552 35.58 -1.93 -0.83
CA PRO A 552 34.14 -1.77 -1.00
C PRO A 552 33.30 -2.66 -0.08
N ALA A 553 33.81 -3.81 0.37
CA ALA A 553 33.14 -4.77 1.23
C ALA A 553 34.07 -5.26 2.38
N PRO A 554 34.45 -4.38 3.32
CA PRO A 554 35.36 -4.75 4.38
C PRO A 554 34.69 -5.74 5.36
N ASP A 555 35.50 -6.60 5.99
CA ASP A 555 35.01 -7.43 7.07
C ASP A 555 34.45 -6.57 8.21
N THR A 556 33.15 -6.71 8.49
CA THR A 556 32.39 -5.86 9.44
C THR A 556 32.95 -5.93 10.86
N ALA A 557 33.34 -7.13 11.32
CA ALA A 557 33.87 -7.31 12.68
C ALA A 557 35.25 -6.65 12.82
N ARG A 558 36.10 -6.79 11.80
CA ARG A 558 37.43 -6.16 11.77
C ARG A 558 37.32 -4.63 11.69
N LEU A 559 36.40 -4.12 10.91
CA LEU A 559 36.17 -2.67 10.79
C LEU A 559 35.68 -2.08 12.11
N ARG A 560 34.71 -2.72 12.79
CA ARG A 560 34.25 -2.31 14.13
C ARG A 560 35.39 -2.31 15.15
N ALA A 561 36.19 -3.40 15.20
CA ALA A 561 37.31 -3.48 16.14
C ALA A 561 38.37 -2.38 15.91
N ALA A 562 38.73 -2.11 14.66
CA ALA A 562 39.67 -1.04 14.32
C ALA A 562 39.12 0.34 14.66
N THR A 563 37.81 0.58 14.48
CA THR A 563 37.13 1.83 14.84
C THR A 563 37.14 2.03 16.35
N ASP A 564 36.83 1.00 17.13
CA ASP A 564 36.88 1.06 18.59
C ASP A 564 38.29 1.34 19.13
N GLU A 565 39.31 0.70 18.54
CA GLU A 565 40.71 0.97 18.90
C GLU A 565 41.12 2.40 18.55
N MET A 566 40.70 2.92 17.42
CA MET A 566 40.93 4.31 17.03
C MET A 566 40.27 5.29 18.01
N LEU A 567 39.01 5.06 18.37
CA LEU A 567 38.29 5.90 19.33
C LEU A 567 38.93 5.85 20.74
N LYS A 568 39.39 4.68 21.19
CA LYS A 568 40.15 4.55 22.43
C LYS A 568 41.46 5.35 22.39
N ALA A 569 42.21 5.26 21.30
CA ALA A 569 43.44 6.04 21.11
C ALA A 569 43.15 7.55 21.09
N ALA A 570 42.04 7.97 20.49
CA ALA A 570 41.62 9.37 20.42
C ALA A 570 41.18 9.99 21.77
N GLN A 571 40.83 9.17 22.77
CA GLN A 571 40.47 9.66 24.11
C GLN A 571 41.56 10.52 24.75
N VAL A 572 42.84 10.26 24.43
CA VAL A 572 43.98 11.07 24.93
C VAL A 572 43.86 12.51 24.45
N LEU A 573 43.42 12.71 23.19
CA LEU A 573 43.19 14.04 22.62
C LEU A 573 42.08 14.79 23.36
N GLY A 574 40.94 14.13 23.60
CA GLY A 574 39.83 14.70 24.35
C GLY A 574 40.24 15.12 25.78
N ARG A 575 41.04 14.30 26.47
CA ARG A 575 41.56 14.61 27.80
C ARG A 575 42.46 15.86 27.77
N LYS A 576 43.35 15.95 26.82
CA LYS A 576 44.27 17.10 26.68
C LYS A 576 43.53 18.41 26.35
N ILE A 577 42.49 18.33 25.54
CA ILE A 577 41.64 19.48 25.22
C ILE A 577 40.93 19.96 26.50
N TYR A 578 40.38 19.04 27.29
CA TYR A 578 39.66 19.33 28.54
C TYR A 578 40.61 19.95 29.62
N GLU A 579 41.78 19.35 29.81
CA GLU A 579 42.81 19.87 30.76
C GLU A 579 43.24 21.30 30.45
N GLN A 580 43.38 21.64 29.17
CA GLN A 580 43.74 23.02 28.76
C GLN A 580 42.58 24.00 28.90
N THR A 581 41.35 23.55 28.64
CA THR A 581 40.18 24.42 28.81
C THR A 581 39.97 24.75 30.29
N GLN A 582 40.22 23.81 31.19
CA GLN A 582 40.24 24.07 32.65
C GLN A 582 41.40 24.98 33.07
N ALA A 583 42.59 24.82 32.47
CA ALA A 583 43.74 25.67 32.78
C ALA A 583 43.57 27.12 32.27
N ALA A 584 42.84 27.32 31.17
CA ALA A 584 42.51 28.64 30.62
C ALA A 584 41.36 29.34 31.36
N ALA A 585 40.50 28.60 32.03
CA ALA A 585 39.46 29.11 32.92
C ALA A 585 40.00 29.29 34.33
N GLY A 586 40.96 30.18 34.59
CA GLY A 586 41.68 30.43 35.85
C GLY A 586 40.87 30.16 37.14
N PRO A 587 41.49 30.06 38.31
CA PRO A 587 40.80 29.62 39.50
C PRO A 587 39.60 30.52 39.81
N SER A 588 38.41 29.97 39.73
CA SER A 588 37.19 30.61 40.20
C SER A 588 37.36 31.05 41.66
N PRO A 589 36.95 32.27 42.06
CA PRO A 589 37.02 32.69 43.43
C PRO A 589 36.20 31.73 44.29
N LYS A 590 36.81 31.20 45.33
CA LYS A 590 36.16 30.43 46.39
C LYS A 590 35.01 31.26 46.96
N ALA A 591 33.79 30.99 46.59
CA ALA A 591 32.63 31.33 47.38
C ALA A 591 32.57 30.30 48.54
N GLY A 592 32.81 30.73 49.79
CA GLY A 592 32.52 29.90 50.94
C GLY A 592 31.00 29.74 51.08
N GLY A 593 30.57 28.54 51.29
CA GLY A 593 29.22 28.19 51.67
C GLY A 593 29.10 26.66 51.59
N ASP A 594 28.99 26.07 52.80
CA ASP A 594 28.58 24.66 52.93
C ASP A 594 27.26 24.43 52.20
N ASP A 595 27.29 23.62 51.20
CA ASP A 595 26.08 22.99 50.67
C ASP A 595 26.38 21.53 50.32
N GLU A 596 25.54 20.67 50.89
CA GLU A 596 25.55 19.21 50.79
C GLU A 596 25.57 18.74 49.34
N VAL A 597 26.45 17.78 49.10
CA VAL A 597 26.45 16.99 47.85
C VAL A 597 25.17 16.15 47.80
N VAL A 598 24.22 16.52 46.97
CA VAL A 598 23.09 15.68 46.66
C VAL A 598 23.53 14.72 45.54
N GLU A 599 23.69 13.44 45.89
CA GLU A 599 23.84 12.37 44.91
C GLU A 599 22.58 12.31 44.05
N ALA A 600 22.74 12.45 42.74
CA ALA A 600 21.66 12.23 41.79
C ALA A 600 21.46 10.71 41.63
N GLU A 601 20.41 10.21 42.24
CA GLU A 601 19.91 8.86 42.04
C GLU A 601 19.23 8.78 40.67
N ILE A 602 19.73 7.89 39.82
CA ILE A 602 19.07 7.55 38.52
C ILE A 602 17.82 6.74 38.87
N VAL A 603 16.65 7.34 38.75
CA VAL A 603 15.38 6.63 38.85
C VAL A 603 15.14 5.93 37.54
N GLU A 604 15.29 4.61 37.51
CA GLU A 604 14.68 3.76 36.46
C GLU A 604 13.17 3.80 36.66
N GLU A 605 12.45 4.46 35.75
CA GLU A 605 11.01 4.27 35.63
C GLU A 605 10.72 2.87 35.04
N GLY A 606 10.48 1.94 35.97
CA GLY A 606 9.83 0.65 35.64
C GLY A 606 8.37 0.90 35.33
N GLY A 607 7.95 0.51 34.13
CA GLY A 607 6.55 0.46 33.75
C GLY A 607 5.80 -0.61 34.52
N GLU A 608 4.62 -0.23 35.03
CA GLU A 608 3.46 -1.08 35.29
C GLU A 608 2.25 -0.15 35.49
N GLY A 609 1.19 -0.42 34.68
CA GLY A 609 -0.13 0.20 34.83
C GLY A 609 -0.88 0.35 33.52
#